data_f54e80343f4e504d8061b2cd35694659
#
_entry.id   f54e80343f4e504d8061b2cd35694659
#
_cell.length_a   1.000
_cell.length_b   1.000
_cell.length_c   1.000
_cell.angle_alpha   90.00
_cell.angle_beta   90.00
_cell.angle_gamma   90.00
#
_symmetry.space_group_name_H-M   'P 1'
#
loop_
_entity.id
_entity.type
_entity.pdbx_description
1 polymer ?
#
loop_
_entity_poly.entity_id
_entity_poly.type
_entity_poly.pdbx_seq_one_letter_code
_entity_poly.pdbx_strand_id
1 'polypeptide(L)'
;QYVKDGGTLVVTFKSGFANENVKVHVDAQPHILKNALGISYNQFTFPRDVKLAGKLYGEARVFMELLKPEGAEVLAGYEHYNWKGYAAITRNKYGKGTAYYLGCMTDDATLQNVIKDALGSAGVELSGYSYPVIVRKGTNDLGKTIRYFLNYSGSEQAVTYKYGDAEDVITGKEIKAGTELKIPAWDVRIIEA
;
A
#
# COMPACT_ATOMS: atom_id res chain seq x y z
N GLN A 1 18.15 7.57 -5.55
CA GLN A 1 18.93 6.32 -5.76
C GLN A 1 18.11 5.08 -5.38
N TYR A 2 17.46 4.99 -4.18
CA TYR A 2 16.67 3.84 -3.70
C TYR A 2 15.73 3.23 -4.77
N VAL A 3 14.90 4.07 -5.43
CA VAL A 3 13.98 3.59 -6.47
C VAL A 3 14.75 3.11 -7.70
N LYS A 4 15.80 3.84 -8.11
CA LYS A 4 16.62 3.46 -9.28
C LYS A 4 17.23 2.09 -9.13
N ASP A 5 17.58 1.68 -7.92
CA ASP A 5 18.21 0.39 -7.61
C ASP A 5 17.20 -0.76 -7.43
N GLY A 6 15.90 -0.48 -7.50
CA GLY A 6 14.86 -1.52 -7.44
C GLY A 6 13.85 -1.34 -6.30
N GLY A 7 14.01 -0.32 -5.46
CA GLY A 7 13.08 -0.05 -4.36
C GLY A 7 11.69 0.37 -4.84
N THR A 8 10.68 0.07 -4.04
CA THR A 8 9.32 0.58 -4.23
C THR A 8 9.07 1.71 -3.24
N LEU A 9 8.67 2.88 -3.76
CA LEU A 9 8.44 4.10 -2.99
C LEU A 9 6.97 4.52 -3.13
N VAL A 10 6.32 4.79 -2.00
CA VAL A 10 4.99 5.42 -1.98
C VAL A 10 5.10 6.74 -1.25
N VAL A 11 4.73 7.82 -1.90
CA VAL A 11 4.71 9.17 -1.34
C VAL A 11 3.35 9.82 -1.54
N THR A 12 3.01 10.70 -0.61
CA THR A 12 1.74 11.41 -0.62
C THR A 12 1.96 12.90 -0.94
N PHE A 13 0.87 13.61 -1.14
CA PHE A 13 0.86 15.06 -1.39
C PHE A 13 1.75 15.81 -0.39
N LYS A 14 2.24 16.98 -0.80
CA LYS A 14 3.23 17.80 -0.08
C LYS A 14 4.63 17.21 0.09
N SER A 15 4.89 16.01 -0.42
CA SER A 15 6.24 15.44 -0.41
C SER A 15 7.15 16.21 -1.38
N GLY A 16 8.34 16.63 -0.89
CA GLY A 16 9.29 17.44 -1.67
C GLY A 16 8.84 18.87 -1.93
N PHE A 17 7.84 19.39 -1.21
CA PHE A 17 7.26 20.70 -1.42
C PHE A 17 8.13 21.84 -0.86
N ALA A 18 8.78 21.59 0.27
CA ALA A 18 9.62 22.58 0.96
C ALA A 18 10.94 21.94 1.42
N ASN A 19 11.93 22.79 1.71
CA ASN A 19 13.19 22.38 2.30
C ASN A 19 13.11 22.27 3.84
N GLU A 20 14.23 21.94 4.47
CA GLU A 20 14.39 21.79 5.93
C GLU A 20 14.05 23.04 6.75
N ASN A 21 14.08 24.21 6.11
CA ASN A 21 13.70 25.51 6.72
C ASN A 21 12.24 25.88 6.41
N VAL A 22 11.42 24.92 5.94
CA VAL A 22 10.01 25.12 5.53
C VAL A 22 9.85 26.12 4.38
N LYS A 23 10.94 26.45 3.68
CA LYS A 23 10.89 27.31 2.50
C LYS A 23 10.45 26.48 1.29
N VAL A 24 9.35 26.90 0.68
CA VAL A 24 8.79 26.26 -0.52
C VAL A 24 9.78 26.36 -1.69
N HIS A 25 9.98 25.27 -2.41
CA HIS A 25 10.75 25.26 -3.64
C HIS A 25 10.01 26.08 -4.71
N VAL A 26 10.73 26.94 -5.43
CA VAL A 26 10.14 27.85 -6.43
C VAL A 26 10.11 27.28 -7.84
N ASP A 27 10.75 26.14 -8.06
CA ASP A 27 10.70 25.36 -9.29
C ASP A 27 9.48 24.42 -9.30
N ALA A 28 9.37 23.64 -10.37
CA ALA A 28 8.26 22.70 -10.49
C ALA A 28 8.28 21.63 -9.39
N GLN A 29 7.16 21.46 -8.70
CA GLN A 29 6.98 20.44 -7.69
C GLN A 29 6.85 19.04 -8.34
N PRO A 30 7.23 17.96 -7.66
CA PRO A 30 7.77 17.87 -6.30
C PRO A 30 9.31 17.94 -6.23
N HIS A 31 9.91 18.98 -6.81
CA HIS A 31 11.33 19.32 -6.76
C HIS A 31 12.23 18.10 -7.06
N ILE A 32 13.11 17.71 -6.14
CA ILE A 32 14.08 16.61 -6.32
C ILE A 32 13.42 15.25 -6.61
N LEU A 33 12.16 15.06 -6.24
CA LEU A 33 11.41 13.82 -6.46
C LEU A 33 10.81 13.72 -7.86
N LYS A 34 10.76 14.81 -8.61
CA LYS A 34 10.12 14.93 -9.92
C LYS A 34 10.48 13.77 -10.88
N ASN A 35 11.77 13.51 -11.06
CA ASN A 35 12.24 12.50 -12.00
C ASN A 35 11.87 11.07 -11.57
N ALA A 36 11.99 10.77 -10.28
CA ALA A 36 11.65 9.44 -9.75
C ALA A 36 10.14 9.18 -9.82
N LEU A 37 9.34 10.22 -9.61
CA LEU A 37 7.88 10.15 -9.64
C LEU A 37 7.28 10.30 -11.05
N GLY A 38 8.04 10.86 -12.01
CA GLY A 38 7.60 11.06 -13.39
C GLY A 38 6.42 12.02 -13.51
N ILE A 39 6.36 13.01 -12.62
CA ILE A 39 5.29 14.01 -12.58
C ILE A 39 5.84 15.41 -12.29
N SER A 40 5.02 16.40 -12.59
CA SER A 40 5.17 17.74 -12.03
C SER A 40 3.82 18.32 -11.62
N TYR A 41 3.83 19.37 -10.80
CA TYR A 41 2.67 20.19 -10.53
C TYR A 41 3.09 21.58 -10.05
N ASN A 42 2.19 22.54 -10.19
CA ASN A 42 2.40 23.92 -9.73
C ASN A 42 1.14 24.50 -9.07
N GLN A 43 0.10 23.70 -8.94
CA GLN A 43 -1.18 24.10 -8.37
C GLN A 43 -1.73 23.00 -7.47
N PHE A 44 -2.44 23.44 -6.43
CA PHE A 44 -3.21 22.61 -5.53
C PHE A 44 -4.47 23.35 -5.09
N THR A 45 -5.46 22.60 -4.62
CA THR A 45 -6.73 23.16 -4.16
C THR A 45 -7.38 22.23 -3.14
N PHE A 46 -8.53 22.65 -2.62
CA PHE A 46 -9.36 21.85 -1.74
C PHE A 46 -10.49 21.20 -2.54
N PRO A 47 -10.64 19.89 -2.50
CA PRO A 47 -11.71 19.21 -3.21
C PRO A 47 -13.07 19.49 -2.55
N ARG A 48 -14.09 19.62 -3.39
CA ARG A 48 -15.52 19.56 -3.01
C ARG A 48 -16.18 18.58 -3.95
N ASP A 49 -16.66 17.47 -3.41
CA ASP A 49 -17.37 16.41 -4.16
C ASP A 49 -16.60 15.93 -5.39
N VAL A 50 -15.24 15.83 -5.29
CA VAL A 50 -14.36 15.39 -6.36
C VAL A 50 -14.13 13.90 -6.24
N LYS A 51 -14.62 13.16 -7.23
CA LYS A 51 -14.38 11.72 -7.33
C LYS A 51 -13.09 11.44 -8.09
N LEU A 52 -12.58 10.24 -7.88
CA LEU A 52 -11.45 9.67 -8.58
C LEU A 52 -11.93 8.60 -9.56
N ALA A 53 -11.43 8.64 -10.80
CA ALA A 53 -11.77 7.67 -11.83
C ALA A 53 -10.55 7.24 -12.62
N GLY A 54 -10.54 5.97 -13.05
CA GLY A 54 -9.45 5.37 -13.82
C GLY A 54 -9.29 3.90 -13.51
N LYS A 55 -8.07 3.44 -13.31
CA LYS A 55 -7.78 2.09 -12.79
C LYS A 55 -8.16 1.96 -11.32
N LEU A 56 -8.09 3.07 -10.58
CA LEU A 56 -8.55 3.19 -9.21
C LEU A 56 -9.73 4.17 -9.16
N TYR A 57 -10.67 3.89 -8.28
CA TYR A 57 -11.87 4.71 -8.04
C TYR A 57 -11.90 5.12 -6.58
N GLY A 58 -12.55 6.24 -6.28
CA GLY A 58 -12.72 6.71 -4.92
C GLY A 58 -13.06 8.20 -4.86
N GLU A 59 -12.64 8.84 -3.77
CA GLU A 59 -12.89 10.26 -3.51
C GLU A 59 -11.60 10.99 -3.13
N ALA A 60 -11.44 12.20 -3.65
CA ALA A 60 -10.45 13.14 -3.17
C ALA A 60 -11.00 13.90 -1.96
N ARG A 61 -10.26 13.87 -0.84
CA ARG A 61 -10.63 14.49 0.44
C ARG A 61 -9.59 15.51 0.86
N VAL A 62 -10.00 16.51 1.62
CA VAL A 62 -9.17 17.50 2.31
C VAL A 62 -8.26 18.32 1.40
N PHE A 63 -7.45 17.71 0.56
CA PHE A 63 -6.41 18.38 -0.22
C PHE A 63 -6.19 17.66 -1.55
N MET A 64 -5.91 18.42 -2.62
CA MET A 64 -5.57 17.86 -3.94
C MET A 64 -4.54 18.72 -4.68
N GLU A 65 -3.53 18.08 -5.25
CA GLU A 65 -2.54 18.62 -6.17
C GLU A 65 -2.92 18.28 -7.61
N LEU A 66 -2.72 19.22 -8.53
CA LEU A 66 -3.08 19.05 -9.92
C LEU A 66 -1.89 18.48 -10.69
N LEU A 67 -1.76 17.15 -10.64
CA LEU A 67 -0.60 16.46 -11.19
C LEU A 67 -0.60 16.46 -12.73
N LYS A 68 0.57 16.73 -13.30
CA LYS A 68 0.86 16.60 -14.73
C LYS A 68 1.83 15.43 -14.92
N PRO A 69 1.40 14.32 -15.53
CA PRO A 69 2.29 13.20 -15.80
C PRO A 69 3.42 13.59 -16.76
N GLU A 70 4.66 13.24 -16.40
CA GLU A 70 5.85 13.39 -17.23
C GLU A 70 6.52 12.01 -17.44
N GLY A 71 5.73 11.07 -17.94
CA GLY A 71 6.10 9.68 -18.12
C GLY A 71 5.45 8.71 -17.12
N ALA A 72 4.91 9.19 -16.01
CA ALA A 72 4.18 8.35 -15.08
C ALA A 72 2.85 7.85 -15.66
N GLU A 73 2.50 6.62 -15.34
CA GLU A 73 1.19 6.04 -15.59
C GLU A 73 0.16 6.64 -14.62
N VAL A 74 -0.98 7.04 -15.15
CA VAL A 74 -2.11 7.54 -14.36
C VAL A 74 -2.94 6.36 -13.87
N LEU A 75 -3.01 6.18 -12.54
CA LEU A 75 -3.87 5.17 -11.90
C LEU A 75 -5.26 5.73 -11.60
N ALA A 76 -5.36 7.02 -11.27
CA ALA A 76 -6.61 7.74 -11.14
C ALA A 76 -6.45 9.21 -11.53
N GLY A 77 -7.45 9.76 -12.18
CA GLY A 77 -7.62 11.18 -12.46
C GLY A 77 -8.77 11.76 -11.64
N TYR A 78 -8.91 13.09 -11.64
CA TYR A 78 -10.04 13.77 -11.01
C TYR A 78 -11.28 13.78 -11.92
N GLU A 79 -12.38 13.23 -11.44
CA GLU A 79 -13.68 13.26 -12.13
C GLU A 79 -14.41 14.56 -11.77
N HIS A 80 -14.00 15.64 -12.39
CA HIS A 80 -14.57 16.97 -12.16
C HIS A 80 -14.38 17.83 -13.41
N TYR A 81 -15.38 18.64 -13.78
CA TYR A 81 -15.35 19.41 -15.05
C TYR A 81 -14.13 20.34 -15.19
N ASN A 82 -13.64 20.93 -14.08
CA ASN A 82 -12.43 21.78 -14.09
C ASN A 82 -11.12 20.99 -14.00
N TRP A 83 -11.14 19.78 -13.39
CA TRP A 83 -9.93 19.08 -12.98
C TRP A 83 -9.66 17.79 -13.74
N LYS A 84 -10.55 17.38 -14.65
CA LYS A 84 -10.46 16.14 -15.44
C LYS A 84 -9.19 15.99 -16.30
N GLY A 85 -8.44 17.08 -16.50
CA GLY A 85 -7.17 17.07 -17.23
C GLY A 85 -5.95 16.74 -16.37
N TYR A 86 -6.14 16.54 -15.06
CA TYR A 86 -5.05 16.30 -14.10
C TYR A 86 -5.13 14.91 -13.50
N ALA A 87 -3.95 14.33 -13.25
CA ALA A 87 -3.86 13.08 -12.51
C ALA A 87 -3.96 13.34 -10.99
N ALA A 88 -4.49 12.34 -10.29
CA ALA A 88 -4.62 12.32 -8.84
C ALA A 88 -3.67 11.31 -8.20
N ILE A 89 -3.56 10.11 -8.81
CA ILE A 89 -2.69 9.02 -8.35
C ILE A 89 -1.90 8.52 -9.55
N THR A 90 -0.60 8.39 -9.37
CA THR A 90 0.31 7.95 -10.44
C THR A 90 1.26 6.85 -9.98
N ARG A 91 1.76 6.08 -10.95
CA ARG A 91 2.82 5.09 -10.79
C ARG A 91 3.88 5.33 -11.85
N ASN A 92 5.16 5.37 -11.45
CA ASN A 92 6.26 5.54 -12.38
C ASN A 92 7.30 4.43 -12.22
N LYS A 93 7.79 3.92 -13.35
CA LYS A 93 9.00 3.08 -13.39
C LYS A 93 10.22 3.99 -13.45
N TYR A 94 11.14 3.82 -12.49
CA TYR A 94 12.36 4.60 -12.46
C TYR A 94 13.56 3.68 -12.16
N GLY A 95 14.40 3.48 -13.15
CA GLY A 95 15.44 2.46 -13.11
C GLY A 95 14.83 1.07 -12.97
N LYS A 96 15.24 0.32 -11.93
CA LYS A 96 14.70 -1.02 -11.65
C LYS A 96 13.47 -1.01 -10.74
N GLY A 97 13.16 0.11 -10.12
CA GLY A 97 12.10 0.23 -9.11
C GLY A 97 10.83 0.91 -9.59
N THR A 98 9.96 1.17 -8.64
CA THR A 98 8.64 1.77 -8.88
C THR A 98 8.34 2.84 -7.84
N ALA A 99 7.83 3.97 -8.27
CA ALA A 99 7.41 5.06 -7.39
C ALA A 99 5.93 5.39 -7.60
N TYR A 100 5.21 5.58 -6.50
CA TYR A 100 3.81 5.97 -6.46
C TYR A 100 3.68 7.35 -5.87
N TYR A 101 2.79 8.13 -6.41
CA TYR A 101 2.44 9.42 -5.85
C TYR A 101 0.92 9.58 -5.72
N LEU A 102 0.48 9.91 -4.50
CA LEU A 102 -0.90 10.26 -4.21
C LEU A 102 -0.98 11.77 -4.04
N GLY A 103 -1.46 12.47 -5.06
CA GLY A 103 -1.59 13.94 -5.08
C GLY A 103 -2.80 14.45 -4.30
N CYS A 104 -3.55 13.57 -3.64
CA CYS A 104 -4.66 13.95 -2.78
C CYS A 104 -4.77 13.01 -1.58
N MET A 105 -5.45 13.45 -0.54
CA MET A 105 -5.96 12.54 0.48
C MET A 105 -7.13 11.76 -0.11
N THR A 106 -7.09 10.44 -0.01
CA THR A 106 -8.14 9.56 -0.55
C THR A 106 -8.99 8.96 0.57
N ASP A 107 -10.09 8.31 0.19
CA ASP A 107 -10.77 7.37 1.08
C ASP A 107 -9.88 6.14 1.37
N ASP A 108 -10.21 5.40 2.45
CA ASP A 108 -9.40 4.28 2.94
C ASP A 108 -9.34 3.12 1.94
N ALA A 109 -10.42 2.85 1.20
CA ALA A 109 -10.45 1.76 0.22
C ALA A 109 -9.49 2.04 -0.94
N THR A 110 -9.46 3.28 -1.44
CA THR A 110 -8.52 3.72 -2.47
C THR A 110 -7.08 3.62 -1.98
N LEU A 111 -6.79 4.10 -0.76
CA LEU A 111 -5.46 4.00 -0.15
C LEU A 111 -5.01 2.54 -0.03
N GLN A 112 -5.87 1.65 0.47
CA GLN A 112 -5.57 0.22 0.56
C GLN A 112 -5.24 -0.40 -0.79
N ASN A 113 -5.96 -0.01 -1.86
CA ASN A 113 -5.69 -0.52 -3.20
C ASN A 113 -4.34 -0.03 -3.74
N VAL A 114 -3.96 1.23 -3.49
CA VAL A 114 -2.62 1.74 -3.84
C VAL A 114 -1.53 0.97 -3.09
N ILE A 115 -1.71 0.75 -1.79
CA ILE A 115 -0.72 0.01 -0.98
C ILE A 115 -0.62 -1.45 -1.43
N LYS A 116 -1.73 -2.11 -1.76
CA LYS A 116 -1.71 -3.48 -2.31
C LYS A 116 -0.95 -3.56 -3.63
N ASP A 117 -1.18 -2.62 -4.55
CA ASP A 117 -0.46 -2.56 -5.83
C ASP A 117 1.05 -2.30 -5.61
N ALA A 118 1.39 -1.42 -4.68
CA ALA A 118 2.79 -1.14 -4.32
C ALA A 118 3.50 -2.33 -3.68
N LEU A 119 2.83 -3.07 -2.79
CA LEU A 119 3.35 -4.31 -2.20
C LEU A 119 3.57 -5.38 -3.27
N GLY A 120 2.63 -5.54 -4.21
CA GLY A 120 2.80 -6.41 -5.37
C GLY A 120 4.01 -6.02 -6.23
N SER A 121 4.20 -4.72 -6.49
CA SER A 121 5.36 -4.19 -7.22
C SER A 121 6.68 -4.42 -6.48
N ALA A 122 6.65 -4.50 -5.16
CA ALA A 122 7.80 -4.78 -4.30
C ALA A 122 8.07 -6.29 -4.13
N GLY A 123 7.25 -7.16 -4.71
CA GLY A 123 7.36 -8.61 -4.53
C GLY A 123 6.97 -9.08 -3.12
N VAL A 124 6.25 -8.27 -2.37
CA VAL A 124 5.77 -8.62 -1.03
C VAL A 124 4.51 -9.47 -1.13
N GLU A 125 4.60 -10.70 -0.69
CA GLU A 125 3.47 -11.62 -0.63
C GLU A 125 2.53 -11.24 0.52
N LEU A 126 1.26 -11.02 0.21
CA LEU A 126 0.23 -10.81 1.20
C LEU A 126 -0.29 -12.16 1.71
N SER A 127 -0.52 -12.26 3.01
CA SER A 127 -0.96 -13.51 3.66
C SER A 127 -2.33 -14.00 3.16
N GLY A 128 -3.12 -13.13 2.55
CA GLY A 128 -4.48 -13.43 2.09
C GLY A 128 -5.49 -13.62 3.22
N TYR A 129 -5.14 -13.24 4.45
CA TYR A 129 -6.03 -13.16 5.59
C TYR A 129 -6.39 -11.71 5.89
N SER A 130 -7.58 -11.49 6.45
CA SER A 130 -8.11 -10.17 6.74
C SER A 130 -8.21 -9.94 8.25
N TYR A 131 -8.09 -8.69 8.66
CA TYR A 131 -8.40 -8.28 10.02
C TYR A 131 -9.79 -8.83 10.45
N PRO A 132 -9.94 -9.36 11.67
CA PRO A 132 -9.05 -9.22 12.82
C PRO A 132 -7.95 -10.29 12.93
N VAL A 133 -7.84 -11.23 11.99
CA VAL A 133 -6.74 -12.20 11.99
C VAL A 133 -5.55 -11.66 11.20
N ILE A 134 -4.44 -11.45 11.90
CA ILE A 134 -3.17 -11.03 11.32
C ILE A 134 -2.22 -12.21 11.29
N VAL A 135 -1.64 -12.48 10.10
CA VAL A 135 -0.65 -13.56 9.96
C VAL A 135 0.74 -12.96 9.81
N ARG A 136 1.67 -13.42 10.66
CA ARG A 136 3.09 -13.11 10.56
C ARG A 136 3.87 -14.37 10.21
N LYS A 137 4.92 -14.21 9.41
CA LYS A 137 5.80 -15.30 8.97
C LYS A 137 7.23 -15.02 9.46
N GLY A 138 7.88 -16.06 9.94
CA GLY A 138 9.30 -16.07 10.29
C GLY A 138 9.94 -17.38 9.91
N THR A 139 11.23 -17.49 10.15
CA THR A 139 12.01 -18.74 10.02
C THR A 139 12.73 -18.97 11.35
N ASN A 140 12.68 -20.18 11.90
CA ASN A 140 13.42 -20.54 13.11
C ASN A 140 14.86 -20.92 12.80
N ASP A 141 15.65 -21.20 13.84
CA ASP A 141 17.07 -21.59 13.73
C ASP A 141 17.28 -22.93 13.02
N LEU A 142 16.23 -23.74 12.89
CA LEU A 142 16.22 -25.01 12.14
C LEU A 142 15.87 -24.81 10.66
N GLY A 143 15.66 -23.59 10.20
CA GLY A 143 15.28 -23.26 8.83
C GLY A 143 13.82 -23.50 8.50
N LYS A 144 13.00 -23.89 9.48
CA LYS A 144 11.56 -24.11 9.29
C LYS A 144 10.77 -22.81 9.29
N THR A 145 9.72 -22.77 8.49
CA THR A 145 8.80 -21.62 8.45
C THR A 145 7.84 -21.67 9.63
N ILE A 146 7.79 -20.59 10.41
CA ILE A 146 6.79 -20.41 11.47
C ILE A 146 5.79 -19.34 11.03
N ARG A 147 4.51 -19.62 11.25
CA ARG A 147 3.40 -18.68 11.03
C ARG A 147 2.61 -18.47 12.30
N TYR A 148 2.49 -17.20 12.68
CA TYR A 148 1.69 -16.76 13.83
C TYR A 148 0.36 -16.24 13.31
N PHE A 149 -0.74 -16.91 13.68
CA PHE A 149 -2.10 -16.47 13.40
C PHE A 149 -2.63 -15.76 14.64
N LEU A 150 -2.65 -14.45 14.62
CA LEU A 150 -2.97 -13.59 15.74
C LEU A 150 -4.41 -13.07 15.61
N ASN A 151 -5.26 -13.32 16.61
CA ASN A 151 -6.62 -12.79 16.64
C ASN A 151 -6.66 -11.49 17.46
N TYR A 152 -6.86 -10.38 16.77
CA TYR A 152 -6.98 -9.04 17.38
C TYR A 152 -8.44 -8.64 17.59
N SER A 153 -9.26 -9.56 18.14
CA SER A 153 -10.65 -9.26 18.48
C SER A 153 -11.11 -9.96 19.76
N GLY A 154 -12.20 -9.45 20.34
CA GLY A 154 -12.84 -10.00 21.54
C GLY A 154 -13.73 -11.21 21.28
N SER A 155 -13.70 -11.81 20.08
CA SER A 155 -14.46 -13.00 19.73
C SER A 155 -13.56 -14.04 19.06
N GLU A 156 -13.92 -15.32 19.17
CA GLU A 156 -13.24 -16.39 18.43
C GLU A 156 -13.33 -16.14 16.93
N GLN A 157 -12.22 -16.36 16.22
CA GLN A 157 -12.14 -16.29 14.76
C GLN A 157 -11.83 -17.67 14.20
N ALA A 158 -12.43 -17.98 13.06
CA ALA A 158 -12.15 -19.19 12.31
C ALA A 158 -11.56 -18.81 10.94
N VAL A 159 -10.42 -19.39 10.58
CA VAL A 159 -9.78 -19.17 9.28
C VAL A 159 -9.35 -20.51 8.67
N THR A 160 -9.41 -20.60 7.35
CA THR A 160 -8.91 -21.78 6.64
C THR A 160 -7.39 -21.68 6.49
N TYR A 161 -6.66 -22.68 6.96
CA TYR A 161 -5.22 -22.81 6.73
C TYR A 161 -4.94 -23.08 5.25
N LYS A 162 -4.12 -22.25 4.60
CA LYS A 162 -3.92 -22.26 3.13
C LYS A 162 -2.59 -22.85 2.69
N TYR A 163 -1.74 -23.24 3.63
CA TYR A 163 -0.37 -23.66 3.33
C TYR A 163 -0.26 -25.20 3.37
N GLY A 164 0.93 -25.74 3.10
CA GLY A 164 1.19 -27.19 3.13
C GLY A 164 1.13 -27.82 4.52
N ASP A 165 1.48 -29.11 4.60
CA ASP A 165 1.47 -29.86 5.85
C ASP A 165 2.37 -29.17 6.91
N ALA A 166 1.90 -29.14 8.13
CA ALA A 166 2.50 -28.39 9.23
C ALA A 166 2.08 -28.95 10.58
N GLU A 167 2.65 -28.42 11.65
CA GLU A 167 2.31 -28.74 13.04
C GLU A 167 1.91 -27.49 13.81
N ASP A 168 0.85 -27.57 14.61
CA ASP A 168 0.54 -26.56 15.61
C ASP A 168 1.48 -26.75 16.81
N VAL A 169 2.42 -25.83 16.98
CA VAL A 169 3.48 -25.91 18.00
C VAL A 169 2.94 -25.94 19.43
N ILE A 170 1.76 -25.34 19.66
CA ILE A 170 1.16 -25.26 21.00
C ILE A 170 0.44 -26.58 21.34
N THR A 171 -0.21 -27.19 20.38
CA THR A 171 -1.04 -28.41 20.63
C THR A 171 -0.39 -29.70 20.17
N GLY A 172 0.67 -29.66 19.36
CA GLY A 172 1.32 -30.80 18.74
C GLY A 172 0.46 -31.50 17.68
N LYS A 173 -0.58 -30.84 17.17
CA LYS A 173 -1.48 -31.43 16.17
C LYS A 173 -0.98 -31.16 14.76
N GLU A 174 -1.06 -32.17 13.91
CA GLU A 174 -0.86 -32.00 12.47
C GLU A 174 -1.95 -31.10 11.87
N ILE A 175 -1.53 -30.19 11.01
CA ILE A 175 -2.38 -29.25 10.27
C ILE A 175 -2.13 -29.43 8.79
N LYS A 176 -3.20 -29.58 8.02
CA LYS A 176 -3.15 -29.71 6.56
C LYS A 176 -3.84 -28.53 5.87
N ALA A 177 -3.48 -28.29 4.62
CA ALA A 177 -4.20 -27.31 3.80
C ALA A 177 -5.71 -27.61 3.82
N GLY A 178 -6.51 -26.55 3.99
CA GLY A 178 -7.97 -26.68 4.14
C GLY A 178 -8.47 -26.86 5.59
N THR A 179 -7.58 -27.11 6.56
CA THR A 179 -7.96 -27.20 7.97
C THR A 179 -8.51 -25.88 8.48
N GLU A 180 -9.65 -25.92 9.16
CA GLU A 180 -10.18 -24.76 9.89
C GLU A 180 -9.39 -24.56 11.20
N LEU A 181 -8.74 -23.40 11.33
CA LEU A 181 -8.07 -22.97 12.54
C LEU A 181 -9.01 -22.06 13.34
N LYS A 182 -9.40 -22.49 14.53
CA LYS A 182 -10.12 -21.67 15.49
C LYS A 182 -9.13 -21.00 16.41
N ILE A 183 -9.22 -19.69 16.51
CA ILE A 183 -8.32 -18.83 17.28
C ILE A 183 -9.19 -18.11 18.30
N PRO A 184 -9.07 -18.42 19.61
CA PRO A 184 -9.85 -17.74 20.65
C PRO A 184 -9.66 -16.22 20.63
N ALA A 185 -10.50 -15.51 21.33
CA ALA A 185 -10.40 -14.06 21.49
C ALA A 185 -9.03 -13.68 22.08
N TRP A 186 -8.35 -12.72 21.43
CA TRP A 186 -7.04 -12.18 21.85
C TRP A 186 -5.94 -13.25 21.99
N ASP A 187 -6.02 -14.32 21.21
CA ASP A 187 -5.11 -15.47 21.28
C ASP A 187 -4.35 -15.66 19.96
N VAL A 188 -3.48 -16.66 19.91
CA VAL A 188 -2.60 -17.00 18.79
C VAL A 188 -2.59 -18.50 18.50
N ARG A 189 -2.45 -18.85 17.22
CA ARG A 189 -1.99 -20.17 16.77
C ARG A 189 -0.60 -20.03 16.16
N ILE A 190 0.29 -20.95 16.53
CA ILE A 190 1.68 -20.97 16.03
C ILE A 190 1.86 -22.24 15.22
N ILE A 191 2.05 -22.10 13.93
CA ILE A 191 2.12 -23.23 12.98
C ILE A 191 3.53 -23.29 12.38
N GLU A 192 4.18 -24.43 12.52
CA GLU A 192 5.52 -24.72 11.98
C GLU A 192 5.42 -25.65 10.76
N ALA A 193 6.10 -25.28 9.65
CA ALA A 193 6.17 -26.07 8.39
C ALA A 193 7.59 -26.14 7.84
#